data_12cd6e88f31fc47c1103abd31f6ca5c2
#
_entry.id   12cd6e88f31fc47c1103abd31f6ca5c2
#
_cell.length_a   1.000
_cell.length_b   1.000
_cell.length_c   1.000
_cell.angle_alpha   90.00
_cell.angle_beta   90.00
_cell.angle_gamma   90.00
#
_symmetry.space_group_name_H-M   'P 1'
#
loop_
_entity.id
_entity.type
_entity.pdbx_description
1 polymer ?
#
loop_
_entity_poly.entity_id
_entity_poly.type
_entity_poly.pdbx_seq_one_letter_code
_entity_poly.pdbx_strand_id
1 'polypeptide(L)'
;MNRALSEFRVRGVKTNIPFLLKLINHDGFDNFNYHTKFIDSEKSLFEFSSRKDRATKTLNFLAEVIVNGNAEVANRPKLRETIPAKLSDYGIAKSQKAQKVVGQTFKQILDNKGPKEVANFVLKQKKLLITDTTFRDAHQSLIATRMRTQDMLGITDLYEERLKNLFSIECWGGATFDCALRFLKEDPWERLEKLREQIPSALLQMLFRGSNALGYTNYPDNVLRRFIQLSAKSGIDVFRIFDALNWIENMKVSIDEVLKSGKICEASICYSGDLSSPSEKKYTLDYYLKMAEKLEKMGVHFLAIKDMAGLCKPKAAKILFKELKKNIKIPIHFHTHDTSGNGIASLLNASDAGVDIVDVAIDSWSGFTSQPSFGAIVESLDG
;
A
#
# COMPACT_ATOMS: atom_id res chain seq x y z
N MET A 1 9.54 -1.69 -24.17
CA MET A 1 9.94 -0.74 -23.08
C MET A 1 10.73 0.44 -23.61
N ASN A 2 11.78 0.28 -24.41
CA ASN A 2 12.60 1.37 -24.96
C ASN A 2 11.76 2.44 -25.69
N ARG A 3 10.88 2.04 -26.62
CA ARG A 3 9.98 2.94 -27.33
C ARG A 3 9.09 3.75 -26.38
N ALA A 4 8.45 3.09 -25.43
CA ALA A 4 7.57 3.76 -24.46
C ALA A 4 8.33 4.82 -23.63
N LEU A 5 9.52 4.49 -23.12
CA LEU A 5 10.36 5.45 -22.40
C LEU A 5 10.85 6.61 -23.28
N SER A 6 11.14 6.33 -24.56
CA SER A 6 11.59 7.36 -25.53
C SER A 6 10.46 8.31 -25.91
N GLU A 7 9.24 7.84 -25.99
CA GLU A 7 8.05 8.63 -26.32
C GLU A 7 7.47 9.38 -25.11
N PHE A 8 7.78 8.92 -23.89
CA PHE A 8 7.29 9.54 -22.67
C PHE A 8 7.93 10.92 -22.44
N ARG A 9 7.12 11.95 -22.29
CA ARG A 9 7.57 13.34 -22.15
C ARG A 9 7.19 13.91 -20.77
N VAL A 10 8.19 14.11 -19.92
CA VAL A 10 8.05 14.86 -18.66
C VAL A 10 8.92 16.12 -18.76
N ARG A 11 8.34 17.27 -18.48
CA ARG A 11 9.00 18.58 -18.55
C ARG A 11 8.87 19.32 -17.22
N GLY A 12 9.84 20.22 -16.96
CA GLY A 12 9.86 21.03 -15.74
C GLY A 12 10.50 20.34 -14.53
N VAL A 13 10.69 19.02 -14.57
CA VAL A 13 11.38 18.26 -13.53
C VAL A 13 12.40 17.30 -14.13
N LYS A 14 13.42 16.96 -13.36
CA LYS A 14 14.38 15.90 -13.72
C LYS A 14 13.76 14.54 -13.41
N THR A 15 13.90 13.60 -14.33
CA THR A 15 13.43 12.22 -14.18
C THR A 15 14.58 11.24 -14.36
N ASN A 16 14.37 9.99 -13.96
CA ASN A 16 15.31 8.90 -14.20
C ASN A 16 15.14 8.22 -15.57
N ILE A 17 14.30 8.75 -16.46
CA ILE A 17 14.11 8.20 -17.81
C ILE A 17 15.43 8.01 -18.56
N PRO A 18 16.39 8.97 -18.57
CA PRO A 18 17.68 8.77 -19.23
C PRO A 18 18.48 7.60 -18.67
N PHE A 19 18.43 7.39 -17.37
CA PHE A 19 19.03 6.24 -16.71
C PHE A 19 18.37 4.93 -17.15
N LEU A 20 17.03 4.88 -17.10
CA LEU A 20 16.27 3.70 -17.51
C LEU A 20 16.53 3.34 -18.98
N LEU A 21 16.61 4.33 -19.87
CA LEU A 21 16.96 4.11 -21.28
C LEU A 21 18.38 3.55 -21.43
N LYS A 22 19.35 4.04 -20.65
CA LYS A 22 20.70 3.47 -20.66
C LYS A 22 20.73 2.04 -20.15
N LEU A 23 20.02 1.78 -19.06
CA LEU A 23 19.95 0.45 -18.45
C LEU A 23 19.38 -0.60 -19.42
N ILE A 24 18.23 -0.33 -20.03
CA ILE A 24 17.57 -1.30 -20.93
C ILE A 24 18.25 -1.47 -22.28
N ASN A 25 19.16 -0.57 -22.66
CA ASN A 25 19.98 -0.67 -23.86
C ASN A 25 21.43 -1.07 -23.55
N HIS A 26 21.74 -1.44 -22.32
CA HIS A 26 23.06 -1.90 -21.94
C HIS A 26 23.22 -3.38 -22.31
N ASP A 27 24.34 -3.72 -22.95
CA ASP A 27 24.60 -5.10 -23.42
C ASP A 27 24.47 -6.15 -22.31
N GLY A 28 24.95 -5.83 -21.12
CA GLY A 28 24.83 -6.69 -19.95
C GLY A 28 23.37 -6.93 -19.53
N PHE A 29 22.48 -5.97 -19.72
CA PHE A 29 21.07 -6.09 -19.40
C PHE A 29 20.33 -6.87 -20.51
N ASP A 30 20.61 -6.57 -21.76
CA ASP A 30 19.97 -7.22 -22.91
C ASP A 30 20.34 -8.71 -23.01
N ASN A 31 21.58 -9.06 -22.69
CA ASN A 31 22.07 -10.44 -22.67
C ASN A 31 21.85 -11.19 -21.35
N PHE A 32 21.03 -10.65 -20.43
CA PHE A 32 20.74 -11.25 -19.09
C PHE A 32 21.99 -11.49 -18.23
N ASN A 33 23.06 -10.75 -18.47
CA ASN A 33 24.30 -10.83 -17.70
C ASN A 33 24.35 -9.70 -16.65
N TYR A 34 23.38 -9.75 -15.69
CA TYR A 34 23.29 -8.81 -14.59
C TYR A 34 23.07 -9.51 -13.26
N HIS A 35 23.49 -8.85 -12.19
CA HIS A 35 23.35 -9.33 -10.82
C HIS A 35 22.95 -8.17 -9.89
N THR A 36 22.72 -8.45 -8.62
CA THR A 36 22.20 -7.47 -7.65
C THR A 36 23.05 -6.19 -7.49
N LYS A 37 24.35 -6.26 -7.83
CA LYS A 37 25.27 -5.10 -7.81
C LYS A 37 25.53 -4.50 -9.18
N PHE A 38 24.84 -4.94 -10.22
CA PHE A 38 25.09 -4.50 -11.59
C PHE A 38 25.03 -2.97 -11.73
N ILE A 39 24.00 -2.34 -11.18
CA ILE A 39 23.83 -0.88 -11.23
C ILE A 39 24.95 -0.16 -10.49
N ASP A 40 25.42 -0.68 -9.37
CA ASP A 40 26.49 -0.06 -8.58
C ASP A 40 27.87 -0.20 -9.25
N SER A 41 28.08 -1.30 -9.99
CA SER A 41 29.34 -1.59 -10.66
C SER A 41 29.51 -0.89 -12.01
N GLU A 42 28.39 -0.63 -12.73
CA GLU A 42 28.41 -0.06 -14.08
C GLU A 42 28.32 1.48 -14.08
N LYS A 43 29.46 2.15 -13.96
CA LYS A 43 29.53 3.63 -13.95
C LYS A 43 28.97 4.27 -15.21
N SER A 44 29.08 3.61 -16.35
CA SER A 44 28.59 4.08 -17.65
C SER A 44 27.09 4.37 -17.64
N LEU A 45 26.31 3.72 -16.77
CA LEU A 45 24.88 3.96 -16.63
C LEU A 45 24.55 5.37 -16.14
N PHE A 46 25.48 6.02 -15.47
CA PHE A 46 25.30 7.36 -14.87
C PHE A 46 25.91 8.50 -15.69
N GLU A 47 26.53 8.19 -16.82
CA GLU A 47 27.11 9.18 -17.72
C GLU A 47 26.03 9.69 -18.70
N PHE A 48 25.45 10.86 -18.46
CA PHE A 48 24.41 11.42 -19.31
C PHE A 48 24.98 12.56 -20.20
N SER A 49 24.65 12.48 -21.49
CA SER A 49 24.90 13.64 -22.38
C SER A 49 23.97 14.80 -22.00
N SER A 50 24.46 16.02 -22.06
CA SER A 50 23.63 17.20 -21.81
C SER A 50 22.48 17.28 -22.82
N ARG A 51 21.24 17.37 -22.31
CA ARG A 51 20.03 17.47 -23.15
C ARG A 51 20.05 18.79 -23.94
N LYS A 52 19.97 18.70 -25.25
CA LYS A 52 19.74 19.83 -26.16
C LYS A 52 18.24 20.09 -26.36
N ASP A 53 17.49 20.19 -25.27
CA ASP A 53 16.03 20.36 -25.32
C ASP A 53 15.66 21.85 -25.33
N ARG A 54 15.25 22.37 -26.50
CA ARG A 54 14.77 23.74 -26.66
C ARG A 54 13.56 24.05 -25.78
N ALA A 55 12.67 23.09 -25.62
CA ALA A 55 11.47 23.29 -24.82
C ALA A 55 11.78 23.45 -23.31
N THR A 56 12.73 22.68 -22.76
CA THR A 56 13.21 22.89 -21.39
C THR A 56 13.87 24.24 -21.20
N LYS A 57 14.68 24.69 -22.21
CA LYS A 57 15.29 26.03 -22.18
C LYS A 57 14.21 27.13 -22.19
N THR A 58 13.20 26.97 -23.03
CA THR A 58 12.08 27.92 -23.10
C THR A 58 11.30 27.94 -21.80
N LEU A 59 10.99 26.78 -21.20
CA LEU A 59 10.30 26.70 -19.92
C LEU A 59 11.13 27.31 -18.78
N ASN A 60 12.42 27.07 -18.75
CA ASN A 60 13.33 27.70 -17.76
C ASN A 60 13.32 29.22 -17.91
N PHE A 61 13.43 29.72 -19.16
CA PHE A 61 13.34 31.15 -19.44
C PHE A 61 11.97 31.74 -18.97
N LEU A 62 10.87 31.08 -19.32
CA LEU A 62 9.55 31.51 -18.86
C LEU A 62 9.42 31.49 -17.35
N ALA A 63 9.91 30.44 -16.69
CA ALA A 63 9.91 30.36 -15.23
C ALA A 63 10.74 31.47 -14.59
N GLU A 64 11.91 31.76 -15.14
CA GLU A 64 12.77 32.85 -14.68
C GLU A 64 12.09 34.20 -14.83
N VAL A 65 11.46 34.44 -15.99
CA VAL A 65 10.69 35.69 -16.24
C VAL A 65 9.50 35.82 -15.28
N ILE A 66 8.78 34.72 -15.00
CA ILE A 66 7.63 34.72 -14.09
C ILE A 66 8.07 35.00 -12.65
N VAL A 67 9.17 34.39 -12.20
CA VAL A 67 9.63 34.49 -10.80
C VAL A 67 10.41 35.77 -10.54
N ASN A 68 11.33 36.11 -11.45
CA ASN A 68 12.27 37.21 -11.28
C ASN A 68 11.85 38.48 -12.03
N GLY A 69 10.81 38.37 -12.86
CA GLY A 69 10.37 39.43 -13.74
C GLY A 69 11.28 39.57 -15.00
N ASN A 70 10.85 40.39 -15.93
CA ASN A 70 11.65 40.77 -17.08
C ASN A 70 11.84 42.28 -17.08
N ALA A 71 13.10 42.75 -17.08
CA ALA A 71 13.45 44.18 -17.04
C ALA A 71 12.82 44.96 -18.19
N GLU A 72 12.64 44.35 -19.37
CA GLU A 72 12.02 44.99 -20.55
C GLU A 72 10.52 45.27 -20.38
N VAL A 73 9.86 44.62 -19.41
CA VAL A 73 8.42 44.78 -19.16
C VAL A 73 8.12 45.22 -17.74
N ALA A 74 9.13 45.57 -16.96
CA ALA A 74 8.99 45.97 -15.55
C ALA A 74 8.03 47.15 -15.32
N ASN A 75 7.87 48.03 -16.30
CA ASN A 75 7.01 49.19 -16.25
C ASN A 75 5.60 48.97 -16.83
N ARG A 76 5.25 47.74 -17.24
CA ARG A 76 3.91 47.44 -17.72
C ARG A 76 2.96 47.28 -16.53
N PRO A 77 1.67 47.66 -16.66
CA PRO A 77 0.70 47.46 -15.61
C PRO A 77 0.67 45.97 -15.25
N LYS A 78 0.75 45.68 -13.93
CA LYS A 78 0.63 44.30 -13.44
C LYS A 78 -0.66 43.70 -13.96
N LEU A 79 -0.57 42.51 -14.55
CA LEU A 79 -1.75 41.69 -14.81
C LEU A 79 -2.55 41.59 -13.52
N ARG A 80 -3.88 41.69 -13.64
CA ARG A 80 -4.80 41.55 -12.49
C ARG A 80 -4.38 40.36 -11.65
N GLU A 81 -4.37 40.55 -10.32
CA GLU A 81 -4.10 39.46 -9.38
C GLU A 81 -4.87 38.21 -9.83
N THR A 82 -4.15 37.15 -10.10
CA THR A 82 -4.77 35.86 -10.34
C THR A 82 -5.48 35.52 -9.06
N ILE A 83 -6.82 35.56 -9.08
CA ILE A 83 -7.63 35.00 -8.01
C ILE A 83 -7.14 33.56 -7.87
N PRO A 84 -6.56 33.17 -6.70
CA PRO A 84 -6.15 31.77 -6.50
C PRO A 84 -7.37 30.93 -6.82
N ALA A 85 -7.19 29.92 -7.67
CA ALA A 85 -8.25 28.98 -7.96
C ALA A 85 -8.76 28.47 -6.61
N LYS A 86 -9.95 28.91 -6.21
CA LYS A 86 -10.65 28.24 -5.12
C LYS A 86 -10.80 26.82 -5.60
N LEU A 87 -10.28 25.86 -4.81
CA LEU A 87 -10.75 24.50 -4.90
C LEU A 87 -12.27 24.64 -5.00
N SER A 88 -12.82 24.32 -6.20
CA SER A 88 -14.27 24.27 -6.32
C SER A 88 -14.70 23.45 -5.10
N ASP A 89 -15.68 23.96 -4.33
CA ASP A 89 -16.51 23.08 -3.53
C ASP A 89 -17.06 22.07 -4.54
N TYR A 90 -16.25 21.05 -4.84
CA TYR A 90 -16.75 19.84 -5.45
C TYR A 90 -17.81 19.42 -4.46
N GLY A 91 -19.04 19.73 -4.83
CA GLY A 91 -20.16 19.52 -3.96
C GLY A 91 -20.06 18.11 -3.45
N ILE A 92 -19.40 17.98 -2.32
CA ILE A 92 -19.61 16.85 -1.45
C ILE A 92 -21.10 16.95 -1.28
N ALA A 93 -21.79 16.10 -2.04
CA ALA A 93 -23.23 16.18 -2.09
C ALA A 93 -23.69 16.11 -0.65
N LYS A 94 -24.02 17.26 -0.05
CA LYS A 94 -24.58 17.38 1.31
C LYS A 94 -25.89 16.57 1.41
N SER A 95 -26.33 16.00 0.28
CA SER A 95 -27.58 15.31 0.10
C SER A 95 -27.60 13.84 0.52
N GLN A 96 -26.47 13.17 0.68
CA GLN A 96 -26.50 11.83 1.25
C GLN A 96 -26.12 11.93 2.72
N LYS A 97 -27.13 11.93 3.61
CA LYS A 97 -26.96 11.72 5.04
C LYS A 97 -26.03 10.52 5.21
N ALA A 98 -24.89 10.72 5.92
CA ALA A 98 -24.02 9.63 6.29
C ALA A 98 -24.89 8.48 6.81
N GLN A 99 -24.77 7.30 6.20
CA GLN A 99 -25.58 6.16 6.68
C GLN A 99 -25.24 5.97 8.14
N LYS A 100 -26.24 6.02 9.01
CA LYS A 100 -26.02 5.70 10.43
C LYS A 100 -25.47 4.29 10.49
N VAL A 101 -24.26 4.15 11.03
CA VAL A 101 -23.72 2.83 11.32
C VAL A 101 -24.67 2.14 12.29
N VAL A 102 -25.32 1.10 11.80
CA VAL A 102 -26.14 0.24 12.64
C VAL A 102 -25.22 -0.81 13.24
N GLY A 103 -24.79 -0.59 14.48
CA GLY A 103 -23.96 -1.54 15.21
C GLY A 103 -22.63 -0.98 15.74
N GLN A 104 -21.81 -1.84 16.30
CA GLN A 104 -20.48 -1.53 16.80
C GLN A 104 -19.45 -1.51 15.65
N THR A 105 -18.49 -0.58 15.67
CA THR A 105 -17.36 -0.60 14.77
C THR A 105 -16.37 -1.71 15.14
N PHE A 106 -15.53 -2.15 14.19
CA PHE A 106 -14.48 -3.14 14.49
C PHE A 106 -13.54 -2.66 15.60
N LYS A 107 -13.27 -1.36 15.66
CA LYS A 107 -12.47 -0.74 16.72
C LYS A 107 -13.13 -0.91 18.09
N GLN A 108 -14.42 -0.65 18.19
CA GLN A 108 -15.17 -0.85 19.44
C GLN A 108 -15.22 -2.32 19.87
N ILE A 109 -15.31 -3.25 18.91
CA ILE A 109 -15.26 -4.69 19.22
C ILE A 109 -13.86 -5.04 19.75
N LEU A 110 -12.80 -4.56 19.13
CA LEU A 110 -11.43 -4.78 19.59
C LEU A 110 -11.22 -4.27 21.02
N ASP A 111 -11.63 -3.03 21.28
CA ASP A 111 -11.39 -2.39 22.57
C ASP A 111 -12.20 -3.05 23.71
N ASN A 112 -13.42 -3.50 23.44
CA ASN A 112 -14.31 -4.06 24.46
C ASN A 112 -14.15 -5.57 24.64
N LYS A 113 -13.80 -6.32 23.58
CA LYS A 113 -13.85 -7.78 23.57
C LYS A 113 -12.57 -8.45 23.11
N GLY A 114 -11.63 -7.68 22.59
CA GLY A 114 -10.32 -8.16 22.15
C GLY A 114 -10.29 -8.72 20.72
N PRO A 115 -9.09 -9.09 20.24
CA PRO A 115 -8.84 -9.41 18.82
C PRO A 115 -9.53 -10.71 18.34
N LYS A 116 -9.71 -11.70 19.22
CA LYS A 116 -10.41 -12.94 18.86
C LYS A 116 -11.89 -12.69 18.52
N GLU A 117 -12.53 -11.78 19.25
CA GLU A 117 -13.93 -11.43 18.96
C GLU A 117 -14.06 -10.61 17.67
N VAL A 118 -13.04 -9.82 17.30
CA VAL A 118 -13.00 -9.19 15.96
C VAL A 118 -12.95 -10.28 14.88
N ALA A 119 -12.09 -11.27 15.02
CA ALA A 119 -12.01 -12.39 14.07
C ALA A 119 -13.32 -13.18 13.99
N ASN A 120 -13.92 -13.51 15.12
CA ASN A 120 -15.22 -14.19 15.19
C ASN A 120 -16.33 -13.34 14.54
N PHE A 121 -16.30 -12.02 14.72
CA PHE A 121 -17.28 -11.13 14.13
C PHE A 121 -17.11 -11.06 12.60
N VAL A 122 -15.86 -11.01 12.09
CA VAL A 122 -15.56 -11.06 10.66
C VAL A 122 -16.09 -12.35 10.02
N LEU A 123 -15.85 -13.52 10.63
CA LEU A 123 -16.33 -14.81 10.11
C LEU A 123 -17.86 -14.91 10.02
N LYS A 124 -18.60 -14.10 10.78
CA LYS A 124 -20.06 -14.06 10.74
C LYS A 124 -20.61 -13.09 9.68
N GLN A 125 -19.75 -12.27 9.08
CA GLN A 125 -20.19 -11.35 8.02
C GLN A 125 -20.54 -12.14 6.75
N LYS A 126 -21.58 -11.69 6.07
CA LYS A 126 -21.98 -12.26 4.76
C LYS A 126 -21.43 -11.42 3.59
N LYS A 127 -21.08 -10.18 3.86
CA LYS A 127 -20.54 -9.24 2.87
C LYS A 127 -19.02 -9.22 2.94
N LEU A 128 -18.38 -9.07 1.79
CA LEU A 128 -16.96 -8.83 1.71
C LEU A 128 -16.59 -7.57 2.50
N LEU A 129 -15.55 -7.66 3.30
CA LEU A 129 -15.02 -6.53 4.04
C LEU A 129 -13.84 -5.91 3.29
N ILE A 130 -13.60 -4.64 3.52
CA ILE A 130 -12.62 -3.84 2.79
C ILE A 130 -11.62 -3.20 3.74
N THR A 131 -10.35 -3.30 3.40
CA THR A 131 -9.26 -2.47 3.94
C THR A 131 -8.85 -1.45 2.89
N ASP A 132 -8.80 -0.18 3.27
CA ASP A 132 -8.23 0.86 2.41
C ASP A 132 -6.74 1.04 2.68
N THR A 133 -5.94 1.00 1.61
CA THR A 133 -4.48 1.09 1.66
C THR A 133 -3.94 2.44 1.19
N THR A 134 -4.82 3.42 0.94
CA THR A 134 -4.47 4.71 0.35
C THR A 134 -3.39 5.44 1.13
N PHE A 135 -3.46 5.41 2.48
CA PHE A 135 -2.52 6.11 3.35
C PHE A 135 -1.19 5.39 3.57
N ARG A 136 -0.99 4.20 3.02
CA ARG A 136 0.29 3.48 3.10
C ARG A 136 0.73 2.94 1.74
N ASP A 137 0.17 1.81 1.27
CA ASP A 137 0.72 1.07 0.14
C ASP A 137 0.47 1.77 -1.20
N ALA A 138 -0.67 2.40 -1.38
CA ALA A 138 -1.01 3.09 -2.61
C ALA A 138 0.02 4.20 -2.92
N HIS A 139 0.25 5.12 -1.98
CA HIS A 139 1.22 6.18 -2.23
C HIS A 139 2.67 5.70 -2.15
N GLN A 140 2.94 4.58 -1.43
CA GLN A 140 4.24 3.92 -1.49
C GLN A 140 4.53 3.44 -2.92
N SER A 141 3.55 2.87 -3.57
CA SER A 141 3.67 2.25 -4.88
C SER A 141 3.63 3.25 -6.04
N LEU A 142 2.86 4.35 -5.91
CA LEU A 142 2.66 5.33 -6.98
C LEU A 142 3.63 6.52 -6.94
N ILE A 143 3.92 7.02 -5.75
CA ILE A 143 4.75 8.23 -5.58
C ILE A 143 5.91 8.04 -4.61
N ALA A 144 6.43 6.81 -4.51
CA ALA A 144 7.58 6.47 -3.67
C ALA A 144 7.42 6.96 -2.22
N THR A 145 6.23 6.79 -1.65
CA THR A 145 5.89 7.15 -0.26
C THR A 145 5.99 8.66 0.06
N ARG A 146 5.62 9.52 -0.90
CA ARG A 146 5.75 10.98 -0.75
C ARG A 146 4.47 11.71 -0.34
N MET A 147 3.39 11.02 0.05
CA MET A 147 2.21 11.66 0.64
C MET A 147 2.57 12.25 2.01
N ARG A 148 2.30 13.53 2.20
CA ARG A 148 2.61 14.24 3.45
C ARG A 148 1.51 13.99 4.49
N THR A 149 1.85 14.13 5.75
CA THR A 149 0.87 14.04 6.85
C THR A 149 -0.29 15.01 6.66
N GLN A 150 -0.02 16.23 6.25
CA GLN A 150 -1.07 17.23 6.00
C GLN A 150 -2.04 16.79 4.89
N ASP A 151 -1.55 16.11 3.85
CA ASP A 151 -2.40 15.62 2.75
C ASP A 151 -3.37 14.54 3.25
N MET A 152 -2.91 13.66 4.14
CA MET A 152 -3.75 12.63 4.78
C MET A 152 -4.79 13.27 5.70
N LEU A 153 -4.35 14.19 6.58
CA LEU A 153 -5.22 14.84 7.56
C LEU A 153 -6.33 15.69 6.90
N GLY A 154 -6.09 16.18 5.68
CA GLY A 154 -7.07 16.96 4.92
C GLY A 154 -8.36 16.21 4.54
N ILE A 155 -8.38 14.87 4.64
CA ILE A 155 -9.54 14.04 4.28
C ILE A 155 -9.99 13.09 5.39
N THR A 156 -9.39 13.16 6.58
CA THR A 156 -9.73 12.27 7.70
C THR A 156 -11.17 12.39 8.17
N ASP A 157 -11.76 13.59 8.09
CA ASP A 157 -13.18 13.80 8.42
C ASP A 157 -14.10 12.93 7.55
N LEU A 158 -13.77 12.77 6.25
CA LEU A 158 -14.54 11.91 5.35
C LEU A 158 -14.39 10.44 5.73
N TYR A 159 -13.22 10.01 6.16
CA TYR A 159 -13.01 8.64 6.67
C TYR A 159 -13.85 8.39 7.91
N GLU A 160 -13.82 9.30 8.88
CA GLU A 160 -14.58 9.15 10.13
C GLU A 160 -16.10 9.21 9.89
N GLU A 161 -16.57 10.06 8.97
CA GLU A 161 -18.00 10.17 8.70
C GLU A 161 -18.55 9.04 7.84
N ARG A 162 -17.81 8.63 6.78
CA ARG A 162 -18.34 7.78 5.71
C ARG A 162 -17.73 6.39 5.63
N LEU A 163 -16.48 6.24 6.05
CA LEU A 163 -15.71 5.00 5.87
C LEU A 163 -15.45 4.23 7.18
N LYS A 164 -16.12 4.57 8.27
CA LYS A 164 -15.98 3.89 9.58
C LYS A 164 -16.40 2.41 9.58
N ASN A 165 -17.06 1.94 8.51
CA ASN A 165 -17.43 0.54 8.32
C ASN A 165 -16.36 -0.30 7.62
N LEU A 166 -15.27 0.32 7.16
CA LEU A 166 -14.11 -0.43 6.68
C LEU A 166 -13.59 -1.37 7.77
N PHE A 167 -13.05 -2.51 7.34
CA PHE A 167 -12.36 -3.38 8.29
C PHE A 167 -11.18 -2.64 8.91
N SER A 168 -10.31 -2.05 8.10
CA SER A 168 -9.18 -1.27 8.58
C SER A 168 -8.74 -0.22 7.55
N ILE A 169 -7.91 0.72 8.02
CA ILE A 169 -7.18 1.69 7.20
C ILE A 169 -5.70 1.41 7.39
N GLU A 170 -5.03 0.96 6.31
CA GLU A 170 -3.59 0.77 6.35
C GLU A 170 -2.89 2.11 6.14
N CYS A 171 -2.28 2.65 7.20
CA CYS A 171 -1.76 4.01 7.23
C CYS A 171 -0.28 4.12 7.65
N TRP A 172 0.34 3.04 8.10
CA TRP A 172 1.67 3.09 8.69
C TRP A 172 2.51 1.85 8.39
N GLY A 173 3.81 1.90 8.72
CA GLY A 173 4.71 0.80 8.42
C GLY A 173 5.26 0.84 6.99
N GLY A 174 5.78 -0.30 6.50
CA GLY A 174 6.42 -0.34 5.19
C GLY A 174 7.53 0.73 5.07
N ALA A 175 7.50 1.52 4.00
CA ALA A 175 8.45 2.61 3.78
C ALA A 175 7.96 3.97 4.33
N THR A 176 6.76 4.07 4.89
CA THR A 176 6.22 5.35 5.36
C THR A 176 7.05 5.95 6.49
N PHE A 177 7.58 5.09 7.38
CA PHE A 177 8.41 5.53 8.51
C PHE A 177 9.71 6.19 8.03
N ASP A 178 10.48 5.46 7.23
CA ASP A 178 11.76 5.94 6.69
C ASP A 178 11.59 7.17 5.79
N CYS A 179 10.60 7.13 4.90
CA CYS A 179 10.34 8.23 3.97
C CYS A 179 9.86 9.51 4.68
N ALA A 180 9.06 9.40 5.74
CA ALA A 180 8.68 10.55 6.55
C ALA A 180 9.92 11.26 7.12
N LEU A 181 10.81 10.51 7.76
CA LEU A 181 12.04 11.05 8.33
C LEU A 181 13.01 11.57 7.28
N ARG A 182 13.33 10.74 6.29
CA ARG A 182 14.42 11.00 5.35
C ARG A 182 14.08 12.04 4.30
N PHE A 183 12.89 12.00 3.75
CA PHE A 183 12.51 12.80 2.58
C PHE A 183 11.50 13.90 2.90
N LEU A 184 10.49 13.62 3.72
CA LEU A 184 9.45 14.58 4.03
C LEU A 184 9.82 15.48 5.21
N LYS A 185 10.81 15.08 6.02
CA LYS A 185 11.21 15.79 7.25
C LYS A 185 10.08 15.88 8.25
N GLU A 186 9.28 14.82 8.33
CA GLU A 186 8.15 14.69 9.24
C GLU A 186 8.43 13.57 10.26
N ASP A 187 7.88 13.72 11.47
CA ASP A 187 7.92 12.67 12.49
C ASP A 187 6.84 11.61 12.18
N PRO A 188 7.23 10.33 11.92
CA PRO A 188 6.26 9.28 11.64
C PRO A 188 5.40 8.90 12.84
N TRP A 189 5.87 9.09 14.08
CA TRP A 189 5.09 8.85 15.28
C TRP A 189 4.01 9.92 15.46
N GLU A 190 4.35 11.18 15.30
CA GLU A 190 3.40 12.29 15.31
C GLU A 190 2.32 12.11 14.22
N ARG A 191 2.71 11.63 13.03
CA ARG A 191 1.76 11.26 11.96
C ARG A 191 0.76 10.23 12.44
N LEU A 192 1.22 9.15 13.06
CA LEU A 192 0.35 8.08 13.55
C LEU A 192 -0.61 8.58 14.63
N GLU A 193 -0.10 9.34 15.58
CA GLU A 193 -0.90 9.89 16.68
C GLU A 193 -1.98 10.84 16.17
N LYS A 194 -1.65 11.74 15.23
CA LYS A 194 -2.63 12.63 14.57
C LYS A 194 -3.69 11.86 13.79
N LEU A 195 -3.30 10.81 13.05
CA LEU A 195 -4.26 9.97 12.34
C LEU A 195 -5.18 9.25 13.33
N ARG A 196 -4.65 8.72 14.43
CA ARG A 196 -5.46 8.09 15.47
C ARG A 196 -6.42 9.06 16.14
N GLU A 197 -5.99 10.29 16.38
CA GLU A 197 -6.84 11.33 16.96
C GLU A 197 -8.01 11.68 16.04
N GLN A 198 -7.77 11.81 14.74
CA GLN A 198 -8.80 12.22 13.78
C GLN A 198 -9.66 11.08 13.27
N ILE A 199 -9.20 9.81 13.36
CA ILE A 199 -9.96 8.63 12.95
C ILE A 199 -10.09 7.67 14.14
N PRO A 200 -10.83 8.02 15.20
CA PRO A 200 -10.91 7.21 16.41
C PRO A 200 -11.71 5.92 16.24
N SER A 201 -12.64 5.84 15.28
CA SER A 201 -13.59 4.73 15.17
C SER A 201 -13.18 3.60 14.24
N ALA A 202 -12.11 3.76 13.43
CA ALA A 202 -11.61 2.72 12.55
C ALA A 202 -10.38 1.99 13.13
N LEU A 203 -10.16 0.74 12.71
CA LEU A 203 -8.90 0.04 12.97
C LEU A 203 -7.78 0.63 12.11
N LEU A 204 -6.69 1.06 12.73
CA LEU A 204 -5.48 1.47 12.03
C LEU A 204 -4.53 0.28 11.87
N GLN A 205 -4.09 0.06 10.64
CA GLN A 205 -3.24 -1.06 10.25
C GLN A 205 -1.85 -0.60 9.84
N MET A 206 -0.86 -1.41 10.18
CA MET A 206 0.51 -1.25 9.72
C MET A 206 1.08 -2.49 9.04
N LEU A 207 2.01 -2.29 8.12
CA LEU A 207 2.84 -3.35 7.56
C LEU A 207 4.13 -3.51 8.35
N PHE A 208 4.47 -4.76 8.71
CA PHE A 208 5.64 -5.10 9.53
C PHE A 208 6.45 -6.24 8.91
N ARG A 209 7.76 -6.06 8.73
CA ARG A 209 8.64 -6.99 7.99
C ARG A 209 9.36 -7.96 8.93
N GLY A 210 8.64 -8.86 9.60
CA GLY A 210 9.28 -9.85 10.48
C GLY A 210 10.37 -9.24 11.40
N SER A 211 11.57 -9.80 11.43
CA SER A 211 12.66 -9.27 12.24
C SER A 211 13.33 -8.00 11.69
N ASN A 212 12.97 -7.56 10.50
CA ASN A 212 13.41 -6.27 9.97
C ASN A 212 12.55 -5.09 10.44
N ALA A 213 11.43 -5.34 11.12
CA ALA A 213 10.47 -4.30 11.51
C ALA A 213 10.09 -3.39 10.33
N LEU A 214 10.54 -2.16 10.33
CA LEU A 214 10.38 -1.20 9.22
C LEU A 214 11.70 -0.90 8.51
N GLY A 215 12.80 -1.53 8.95
CA GLY A 215 14.13 -1.31 8.40
C GLY A 215 14.51 -2.27 7.27
N TYR A 216 15.80 -2.29 6.97
CA TYR A 216 16.38 -3.07 5.86
C TYR A 216 17.39 -4.13 6.34
N THR A 217 17.55 -4.28 7.65
CA THR A 217 18.36 -5.28 8.30
C THR A 217 17.58 -5.91 9.46
N ASN A 218 17.99 -7.08 9.94
CA ASN A 218 17.37 -7.67 11.11
C ASN A 218 17.73 -6.89 12.38
N TYR A 219 16.74 -6.65 13.22
CA TYR A 219 16.91 -6.04 14.52
C TYR A 219 16.90 -7.10 15.64
N PRO A 220 17.57 -6.85 16.77
CA PRO A 220 17.48 -7.71 17.95
C PRO A 220 16.04 -7.79 18.49
N ASP A 221 15.70 -8.92 19.10
CA ASP A 221 14.35 -9.21 19.60
C ASP A 221 13.80 -8.13 20.55
N ASN A 222 14.64 -7.60 21.44
CA ASN A 222 14.23 -6.55 22.37
C ASN A 222 13.80 -5.25 21.66
N VAL A 223 14.44 -4.92 20.53
CA VAL A 223 14.06 -3.76 19.69
C VAL A 223 12.72 -4.02 19.02
N LEU A 224 12.52 -5.21 18.44
CA LEU A 224 11.25 -5.59 17.82
C LEU A 224 10.10 -5.50 18.82
N ARG A 225 10.27 -6.11 19.99
CA ARG A 225 9.26 -6.11 21.06
C ARG A 225 8.93 -4.68 21.50
N ARG A 226 9.93 -3.87 21.75
CA ARG A 226 9.73 -2.49 22.18
C ARG A 226 9.03 -1.65 21.10
N PHE A 227 9.42 -1.84 19.83
CA PHE A 227 8.81 -1.13 18.70
C PHE A 227 7.33 -1.49 18.57
N ILE A 228 6.96 -2.77 18.67
CA ILE A 228 5.57 -3.24 18.60
C ILE A 228 4.75 -2.63 19.75
N GLN A 229 5.26 -2.65 20.97
CA GLN A 229 4.62 -2.05 22.15
C GLN A 229 4.34 -0.56 21.96
N LEU A 230 5.32 0.19 21.46
CA LEU A 230 5.17 1.62 21.18
C LEU A 230 4.16 1.86 20.06
N SER A 231 4.22 1.11 18.97
CA SER A 231 3.27 1.22 17.86
C SER A 231 1.83 0.95 18.31
N ALA A 232 1.62 -0.09 19.13
CA ALA A 232 0.33 -0.40 19.71
C ALA A 232 -0.19 0.71 20.64
N LYS A 233 0.71 1.34 21.42
CA LYS A 233 0.39 2.47 22.30
C LYS A 233 0.04 3.73 21.52
N SER A 234 0.75 4.01 20.42
CA SER A 234 0.51 5.19 19.57
C SER A 234 -0.67 5.02 18.60
N GLY A 235 -1.37 3.88 18.61
CA GLY A 235 -2.65 3.77 17.93
C GLY A 235 -2.80 2.68 16.88
N ILE A 236 -1.79 1.85 16.65
CA ILE A 236 -1.93 0.70 15.74
C ILE A 236 -2.79 -0.38 16.38
N ASP A 237 -3.76 -0.88 15.62
CA ASP A 237 -4.68 -1.94 16.02
C ASP A 237 -4.40 -3.26 15.28
N VAL A 238 -3.96 -3.20 14.03
CA VAL A 238 -3.69 -4.37 13.19
C VAL A 238 -2.25 -4.36 12.73
N PHE A 239 -1.52 -5.42 13.09
CA PHE A 239 -0.13 -5.65 12.65
C PHE A 239 -0.14 -6.71 11.56
N ARG A 240 0.06 -6.29 10.30
CA ARG A 240 0.28 -7.19 9.17
C ARG A 240 1.75 -7.56 9.11
N ILE A 241 2.07 -8.78 9.55
CA ILE A 241 3.43 -9.29 9.64
C ILE A 241 3.72 -10.19 8.44
N PHE A 242 4.81 -9.95 7.75
CA PHE A 242 5.26 -10.80 6.65
C PHE A 242 6.78 -10.97 6.62
N ASP A 243 7.20 -12.00 5.92
CA ASP A 243 8.58 -12.20 5.45
C ASP A 243 8.56 -12.41 3.94
N ALA A 244 9.40 -11.67 3.20
CA ALA A 244 9.39 -11.69 1.72
C ALA A 244 9.73 -13.06 1.11
N LEU A 245 10.42 -13.91 1.86
CA LEU A 245 10.80 -15.27 1.49
C LEU A 245 9.89 -16.32 2.13
N ASN A 246 8.83 -15.90 2.83
CA ASN A 246 7.93 -16.76 3.60
C ASN A 246 8.66 -17.58 4.69
N TRP A 247 9.71 -16.99 5.27
CA TRP A 247 10.44 -17.64 6.37
C TRP A 247 9.75 -17.37 7.70
N ILE A 248 8.91 -18.32 8.14
CA ILE A 248 8.09 -18.20 9.35
C ILE A 248 8.92 -17.93 10.60
N GLU A 249 10.12 -18.53 10.70
CA GLU A 249 11.01 -18.34 11.85
C GLU A 249 11.35 -16.85 12.07
N ASN A 250 11.52 -16.10 10.96
CA ASN A 250 11.78 -14.67 10.98
C ASN A 250 10.58 -13.82 11.47
N MET A 251 9.40 -14.40 11.50
CA MET A 251 8.17 -13.74 11.93
C MET A 251 7.81 -14.02 13.39
N LYS A 252 8.37 -15.07 14.01
CA LYS A 252 7.94 -15.59 15.31
C LYS A 252 7.95 -14.56 16.43
N VAL A 253 9.06 -13.83 16.59
CA VAL A 253 9.19 -12.83 17.67
C VAL A 253 8.14 -11.74 17.55
N SER A 254 7.89 -11.28 16.32
CA SER A 254 6.92 -10.24 16.04
C SER A 254 5.49 -10.74 16.27
N ILE A 255 5.16 -11.95 15.81
CA ILE A 255 3.87 -12.59 16.07
C ILE A 255 3.62 -12.73 17.57
N ASP A 256 4.58 -13.30 18.31
CA ASP A 256 4.49 -13.48 19.75
C ASP A 256 4.22 -12.16 20.50
N GLU A 257 4.95 -11.10 20.15
CA GLU A 257 4.79 -9.81 20.82
C GLU A 257 3.45 -9.12 20.47
N VAL A 258 3.00 -9.21 19.23
CA VAL A 258 1.68 -8.67 18.85
C VAL A 258 0.56 -9.40 19.57
N LEU A 259 0.62 -10.74 19.68
CA LEU A 259 -0.36 -11.51 20.43
C LEU A 259 -0.42 -11.11 21.91
N LYS A 260 0.75 -10.81 22.53
CA LYS A 260 0.83 -10.31 23.91
C LYS A 260 0.30 -8.88 24.08
N SER A 261 0.38 -8.06 23.06
CA SER A 261 -0.06 -6.68 23.11
C SER A 261 -1.57 -6.49 23.15
N GLY A 262 -2.35 -7.54 22.92
CA GLY A 262 -3.81 -7.49 22.81
C GLY A 262 -4.31 -6.86 21.50
N LYS A 263 -3.44 -6.66 20.55
CA LYS A 263 -3.76 -6.14 19.21
C LYS A 263 -3.99 -7.27 18.20
N ILE A 264 -4.52 -6.93 17.03
CA ILE A 264 -4.79 -7.91 15.97
C ILE A 264 -3.48 -8.30 15.30
N CYS A 265 -3.16 -9.59 15.34
CA CYS A 265 -2.05 -10.18 14.61
C CYS A 265 -2.58 -10.79 13.30
N GLU A 266 -2.17 -10.20 12.18
CA GLU A 266 -2.41 -10.72 10.85
C GLU A 266 -1.06 -11.19 10.27
N ALA A 267 -0.92 -12.50 10.05
CA ALA A 267 0.27 -13.06 9.43
C ALA A 267 0.05 -13.27 7.93
N SER A 268 1.01 -12.87 7.12
CA SER A 268 0.89 -12.90 5.67
C SER A 268 1.81 -13.93 5.04
N ILE A 269 1.29 -14.61 4.02
CA ILE A 269 2.04 -15.45 3.10
C ILE A 269 2.21 -14.68 1.79
N CYS A 270 3.46 -14.41 1.39
CA CYS A 270 3.75 -13.79 0.10
C CYS A 270 3.42 -14.76 -1.03
N TYR A 271 2.55 -14.32 -1.94
CA TYR A 271 2.20 -15.08 -3.13
C TYR A 271 3.33 -15.01 -4.16
N SER A 272 3.70 -16.15 -4.70
CA SER A 272 4.76 -16.33 -5.70
C SER A 272 4.39 -17.44 -6.69
N GLY A 273 4.96 -17.37 -7.88
CA GLY A 273 4.69 -18.37 -8.94
C GLY A 273 3.31 -18.24 -9.58
N ASP A 274 2.89 -19.29 -10.23
CA ASP A 274 1.56 -19.39 -10.85
C ASP A 274 0.86 -20.68 -10.42
N LEU A 275 0.11 -20.60 -9.33
CA LEU A 275 -0.65 -21.73 -8.79
C LEU A 275 -1.59 -22.40 -9.82
N SER A 276 -2.04 -21.65 -10.83
CA SER A 276 -2.94 -22.18 -11.86
C SER A 276 -2.20 -22.92 -12.97
N SER A 277 -0.86 -22.89 -12.98
CA SER A 277 -0.04 -23.55 -13.98
C SER A 277 0.32 -24.99 -13.57
N PRO A 278 0.11 -25.99 -14.43
CA PRO A 278 0.55 -27.36 -14.16
C PRO A 278 2.08 -27.51 -14.04
N SER A 279 2.84 -26.56 -14.54
CA SER A 279 4.31 -26.54 -14.47
C SER A 279 4.87 -25.98 -13.16
N GLU A 280 4.03 -25.35 -12.32
CA GLU A 280 4.46 -24.83 -11.01
C GLU A 280 4.73 -25.98 -10.04
N LYS A 281 6.00 -26.10 -9.61
CA LYS A 281 6.43 -27.20 -8.74
C LYS A 281 6.72 -26.77 -7.31
N LYS A 282 7.01 -25.49 -7.10
CA LYS A 282 7.43 -24.98 -5.79
C LYS A 282 6.28 -24.31 -5.03
N TYR A 283 5.62 -23.37 -5.68
CA TYR A 283 4.56 -22.55 -5.05
C TYR A 283 3.18 -23.15 -5.37
N THR A 284 3.03 -24.41 -4.99
CA THR A 284 1.82 -25.22 -5.22
C THR A 284 0.72 -24.87 -4.21
N LEU A 285 -0.50 -25.33 -4.44
CA LEU A 285 -1.59 -25.21 -3.48
C LEU A 285 -1.23 -25.79 -2.10
N ASP A 286 -0.59 -26.99 -2.11
CA ASP A 286 -0.13 -27.66 -0.89
C ASP A 286 0.90 -26.82 -0.11
N TYR A 287 1.78 -26.09 -0.80
CA TYR A 287 2.71 -25.15 -0.19
C TYR A 287 1.97 -24.09 0.63
N TYR A 288 0.96 -23.44 0.04
CA TYR A 288 0.20 -22.40 0.71
C TYR A 288 -0.62 -22.93 1.87
N LEU A 289 -1.27 -24.07 1.70
CA LEU A 289 -2.06 -24.70 2.77
C LEU A 289 -1.20 -25.06 3.97
N LYS A 290 -0.04 -25.70 3.75
CA LYS A 290 0.89 -26.04 4.84
C LYS A 290 1.42 -24.81 5.58
N MET A 291 1.68 -23.71 4.87
CA MET A 291 2.09 -22.46 5.49
C MET A 291 0.96 -21.85 6.31
N ALA A 292 -0.23 -21.81 5.75
CA ALA A 292 -1.42 -21.27 6.43
C ALA A 292 -1.73 -22.02 7.72
N GLU A 293 -1.70 -23.36 7.70
CA GLU A 293 -1.87 -24.18 8.89
C GLU A 293 -0.82 -23.91 9.98
N LYS A 294 0.44 -23.70 9.58
CA LYS A 294 1.51 -23.37 10.54
C LYS A 294 1.25 -22.04 11.22
N LEU A 295 0.85 -21.01 10.45
CA LEU A 295 0.56 -19.70 10.99
C LEU A 295 -0.71 -19.73 11.88
N GLU A 296 -1.76 -20.44 11.47
CA GLU A 296 -2.95 -20.62 12.32
C GLU A 296 -2.60 -21.29 13.67
N LYS A 297 -1.76 -22.34 13.65
CA LYS A 297 -1.29 -23.02 14.87
C LYS A 297 -0.44 -22.10 15.78
N MET A 298 0.15 -21.03 15.26
CA MET A 298 0.83 -20.01 16.06
C MET A 298 -0.15 -19.07 16.78
N GLY A 299 -1.45 -19.18 16.50
CA GLY A 299 -2.49 -18.40 17.18
C GLY A 299 -2.72 -17.01 16.60
N VAL A 300 -2.30 -16.75 15.35
CA VAL A 300 -2.60 -15.50 14.66
C VAL A 300 -4.12 -15.32 14.49
N HIS A 301 -4.57 -14.09 14.50
CA HIS A 301 -6.00 -13.79 14.43
C HIS A 301 -6.54 -13.79 13.00
N PHE A 302 -5.70 -13.42 12.04
CA PHE A 302 -6.01 -13.32 10.61
C PHE A 302 -4.88 -13.90 9.78
N LEU A 303 -5.22 -14.51 8.65
CA LEU A 303 -4.29 -14.95 7.62
C LEU A 303 -4.41 -14.04 6.42
N ALA A 304 -3.30 -13.47 5.94
CA ALA A 304 -3.30 -12.73 4.69
C ALA A 304 -2.54 -13.48 3.59
N ILE A 305 -3.06 -13.43 2.38
CA ILE A 305 -2.30 -13.73 1.15
C ILE A 305 -1.86 -12.40 0.57
N LYS A 306 -0.53 -12.22 0.48
CA LYS A 306 0.08 -10.98 0.03
C LYS A 306 0.72 -11.15 -1.34
N ASP A 307 0.00 -10.72 -2.36
CA ASP A 307 0.48 -10.67 -3.74
C ASP A 307 1.07 -9.29 -4.02
N MET A 308 2.39 -9.20 -3.90
CA MET A 308 3.12 -7.92 -3.98
C MET A 308 3.30 -7.38 -5.40
N ALA A 309 2.93 -8.13 -6.42
CA ALA A 309 3.22 -7.79 -7.81
C ALA A 309 2.07 -8.05 -8.79
N GLY A 310 0.89 -8.41 -8.31
CA GLY A 310 -0.26 -8.74 -9.16
C GLY A 310 -0.06 -10.03 -9.95
N LEU A 311 0.59 -11.04 -9.34
CA LEU A 311 0.85 -12.36 -9.96
C LEU A 311 -0.34 -13.29 -9.84
N CYS A 312 -1.17 -13.12 -8.82
CA CYS A 312 -2.28 -14.00 -8.52
C CYS A 312 -3.40 -13.80 -9.55
N LYS A 313 -3.42 -14.64 -10.57
CA LYS A 313 -4.44 -14.61 -11.61
C LYS A 313 -5.82 -14.93 -11.04
N PRO A 314 -6.92 -14.46 -11.66
CA PRO A 314 -8.29 -14.71 -11.19
C PRO A 314 -8.59 -16.19 -10.93
N LYS A 315 -8.17 -17.07 -11.84
CA LYS A 315 -8.32 -18.53 -11.67
C LYS A 315 -7.52 -19.06 -10.46
N ALA A 316 -6.29 -18.56 -10.28
CA ALA A 316 -5.45 -18.95 -9.14
C ALA A 316 -6.07 -18.48 -7.82
N ALA A 317 -6.58 -17.25 -7.75
CA ALA A 317 -7.29 -16.71 -6.61
C ALA A 317 -8.49 -17.61 -6.24
N LYS A 318 -9.34 -17.92 -7.19
CA LYS A 318 -10.50 -18.80 -6.96
C LYS A 318 -10.11 -20.18 -6.37
N ILE A 319 -9.07 -20.82 -6.91
CA ILE A 319 -8.58 -22.10 -6.42
C ILE A 319 -8.04 -21.96 -4.99
N LEU A 320 -7.14 -20.99 -4.78
CA LEU A 320 -6.45 -20.80 -3.51
C LEU A 320 -7.43 -20.48 -2.36
N PHE A 321 -8.28 -19.48 -2.55
CA PHE A 321 -9.20 -19.06 -1.49
C PHE A 321 -10.27 -20.08 -1.19
N LYS A 322 -10.77 -20.80 -2.20
CA LYS A 322 -11.71 -21.90 -1.97
C LYS A 322 -11.11 -23.01 -1.09
N GLU A 323 -9.85 -23.35 -1.30
CA GLU A 323 -9.20 -24.40 -0.50
C GLU A 323 -8.74 -23.88 0.87
N LEU A 324 -8.26 -22.62 0.97
CA LEU A 324 -7.96 -22.01 2.26
C LEU A 324 -9.20 -21.96 3.16
N LYS A 325 -10.35 -21.52 2.65
CA LYS A 325 -11.61 -21.46 3.43
C LYS A 325 -12.10 -22.81 3.93
N LYS A 326 -11.72 -23.92 3.30
CA LYS A 326 -12.05 -25.27 3.78
C LYS A 326 -11.12 -25.73 4.92
N ASN A 327 -9.85 -25.31 4.89
CA ASN A 327 -8.81 -25.84 5.76
C ASN A 327 -8.46 -24.91 6.93
N ILE A 328 -8.71 -23.61 6.82
CA ILE A 328 -8.34 -22.58 7.79
C ILE A 328 -9.60 -22.03 8.44
N LYS A 329 -9.58 -21.88 9.77
CA LYS A 329 -10.73 -21.46 10.60
C LYS A 329 -10.72 -19.98 10.98
N ILE A 330 -9.61 -19.29 10.73
CA ILE A 330 -9.50 -17.85 10.96
C ILE A 330 -9.86 -17.07 9.69
N PRO A 331 -10.22 -15.78 9.80
CA PRO A 331 -10.52 -14.95 8.63
C PRO A 331 -9.35 -14.85 7.68
N ILE A 332 -9.66 -14.78 6.39
CA ILE A 332 -8.67 -14.71 5.32
C ILE A 332 -8.77 -13.36 4.63
N HIS A 333 -7.62 -12.69 4.49
CA HIS A 333 -7.45 -11.39 3.89
C HIS A 333 -6.65 -11.50 2.58
N PHE A 334 -7.08 -10.84 1.52
CA PHE A 334 -6.37 -10.83 0.24
C PHE A 334 -5.86 -9.44 -0.10
N HIS A 335 -4.55 -9.34 -0.21
CA HIS A 335 -3.83 -8.17 -0.70
C HIS A 335 -3.24 -8.46 -2.07
N THR A 336 -3.51 -7.62 -3.06
CA THR A 336 -2.90 -7.71 -4.39
C THR A 336 -2.64 -6.32 -4.96
N HIS A 337 -1.68 -6.24 -5.88
CA HIS A 337 -1.41 -5.04 -6.67
C HIS A 337 -2.02 -5.19 -8.07
N ASP A 338 -2.37 -4.08 -8.68
CA ASP A 338 -3.00 -4.07 -10.02
C ASP A 338 -1.97 -3.93 -11.17
N THR A 339 -0.71 -4.27 -10.90
CA THR A 339 0.40 -4.13 -11.85
C THR A 339 0.16 -4.87 -13.16
N SER A 340 -0.54 -6.01 -13.11
CA SER A 340 -0.90 -6.79 -14.30
C SER A 340 -2.24 -6.37 -14.93
N GLY A 341 -2.98 -5.44 -14.31
CA GLY A 341 -4.34 -5.07 -14.72
C GLY A 341 -5.40 -6.13 -14.43
N ASN A 342 -5.06 -7.17 -13.66
CA ASN A 342 -5.99 -8.26 -13.30
C ASN A 342 -6.52 -8.15 -11.86
N GLY A 343 -6.11 -7.13 -11.13
CA GLY A 343 -6.37 -7.02 -9.69
C GLY A 343 -7.86 -7.09 -9.35
N ILE A 344 -8.71 -6.31 -10.02
CA ILE A 344 -10.16 -6.33 -9.81
C ILE A 344 -10.73 -7.74 -10.07
N ALA A 345 -10.38 -8.36 -11.19
CA ALA A 345 -10.86 -9.70 -11.51
C ALA A 345 -10.39 -10.75 -10.50
N SER A 346 -9.18 -10.61 -9.98
CA SER A 346 -8.64 -11.51 -8.94
C SER A 346 -9.36 -11.33 -7.61
N LEU A 347 -9.69 -10.08 -7.20
CA LEU A 347 -10.46 -9.81 -5.98
C LEU A 347 -11.88 -10.35 -6.08
N LEU A 348 -12.56 -10.17 -7.22
CA LEU A 348 -13.92 -10.69 -7.44
C LEU A 348 -13.94 -12.23 -7.38
N ASN A 349 -12.97 -12.90 -8.02
CA ASN A 349 -12.85 -14.35 -7.94
C ASN A 349 -12.49 -14.86 -6.54
N ALA A 350 -11.74 -14.10 -5.76
CA ALA A 350 -11.47 -14.40 -4.36
C ALA A 350 -12.73 -14.22 -3.51
N SER A 351 -13.52 -13.17 -3.76
CA SER A 351 -14.81 -12.93 -3.10
C SER A 351 -15.78 -14.09 -3.35
N ASP A 352 -15.93 -14.52 -4.61
CA ASP A 352 -16.73 -15.70 -4.97
C ASP A 352 -16.26 -17.00 -4.27
N ALA A 353 -14.97 -17.08 -3.99
CA ALA A 353 -14.39 -18.21 -3.28
C ALA A 353 -14.50 -18.10 -1.73
N GLY A 354 -15.06 -16.99 -1.23
CA GLY A 354 -15.39 -16.80 0.19
C GLY A 354 -14.27 -16.12 0.99
N VAL A 355 -13.36 -15.36 0.37
CA VAL A 355 -12.43 -14.51 1.12
C VAL A 355 -13.20 -13.51 1.99
N ASP A 356 -12.69 -13.22 3.17
CA ASP A 356 -13.43 -12.39 4.13
C ASP A 356 -13.14 -10.89 3.96
N ILE A 357 -11.89 -10.55 3.60
CA ILE A 357 -11.42 -9.17 3.51
C ILE A 357 -10.54 -8.99 2.27
N VAL A 358 -10.62 -7.83 1.62
CA VAL A 358 -9.73 -7.46 0.51
C VAL A 358 -9.14 -6.07 0.68
N ASP A 359 -7.93 -5.88 0.15
CA ASP A 359 -7.28 -4.57 0.09
C ASP A 359 -7.63 -3.86 -1.22
N VAL A 360 -7.95 -2.58 -1.09
CA VAL A 360 -8.20 -1.67 -2.20
C VAL A 360 -7.54 -0.31 -1.94
N ALA A 361 -7.55 0.57 -2.93
CA ALA A 361 -7.20 1.98 -2.76
C ALA A 361 -8.31 2.88 -3.31
N ILE A 362 -8.46 4.06 -2.74
CA ILE A 362 -9.38 5.08 -3.29
C ILE A 362 -9.07 5.28 -4.78
N ASP A 363 -10.08 5.45 -5.60
CA ASP A 363 -10.01 5.40 -7.07
C ASP A 363 -8.89 6.26 -7.66
N SER A 364 -8.70 7.48 -7.16
CA SER A 364 -7.61 8.37 -7.60
C SER A 364 -6.19 7.88 -7.24
N TRP A 365 -6.09 6.90 -6.34
CA TRP A 365 -4.84 6.29 -5.87
C TRP A 365 -4.74 4.79 -6.18
N SER A 366 -5.61 4.29 -7.04
CA SER A 366 -5.70 2.89 -7.43
C SER A 366 -5.03 2.60 -8.77
N GLY A 367 -4.90 1.32 -9.10
CA GLY A 367 -4.37 0.85 -10.39
C GLY A 367 -2.85 0.95 -10.51
N PHE A 368 -2.33 0.63 -11.68
CA PHE A 368 -0.88 0.54 -11.95
C PHE A 368 -0.16 -0.35 -10.92
N THR A 369 0.80 0.22 -10.20
CA THR A 369 1.54 -0.48 -9.15
C THR A 369 0.86 -0.43 -7.78
N SER A 370 -0.29 0.23 -7.67
CA SER A 370 -1.12 0.30 -6.47
C SER A 370 -2.13 -0.85 -6.39
N GLN A 371 -3.04 -0.79 -5.44
CA GLN A 371 -4.12 -1.75 -5.25
C GLN A 371 -5.26 -1.49 -6.25
N PRO A 372 -6.18 -2.47 -6.43
CA PRO A 372 -7.39 -2.27 -7.22
C PRO A 372 -8.27 -1.15 -6.70
N SER A 373 -9.09 -0.58 -7.60
CA SER A 373 -9.97 0.54 -7.32
C SER A 373 -11.09 0.15 -6.33
N PHE A 374 -11.25 0.98 -5.29
CA PHE A 374 -12.28 0.84 -4.27
C PHE A 374 -13.69 0.92 -4.89
N GLY A 375 -13.95 1.98 -5.67
CA GLY A 375 -15.24 2.17 -6.31
C GLY A 375 -15.59 1.03 -7.27
N ALA A 376 -14.63 0.58 -8.07
CA ALA A 376 -14.87 -0.53 -9.00
C ALA A 376 -15.21 -1.85 -8.29
N ILE A 377 -14.61 -2.15 -7.15
CA ILE A 377 -14.94 -3.36 -6.36
C ILE A 377 -16.33 -3.21 -5.74
N VAL A 378 -16.65 -2.07 -5.14
CA VAL A 378 -17.96 -1.84 -4.52
C VAL A 378 -19.07 -1.96 -5.55
N GLU A 379 -18.97 -1.25 -6.67
CA GLU A 379 -19.96 -1.30 -7.75
C GLU A 379 -20.11 -2.68 -8.38
N SER A 380 -19.01 -3.45 -8.47
CA SER A 380 -19.06 -4.82 -9.01
C SER A 380 -19.75 -5.82 -8.08
N LEU A 381 -19.86 -5.51 -6.79
CA LEU A 381 -20.44 -6.38 -5.76
C LEU A 381 -21.87 -5.94 -5.34
N ASP A 382 -22.32 -4.76 -5.80
CA ASP A 382 -23.65 -4.19 -5.50
C ASP A 382 -24.73 -4.66 -6.51
N GLY A 383 -24.62 -5.91 -6.99
CA GLY A 383 -25.51 -6.51 -7.98
C GLY A 383 -26.20 -7.80 -7.46
#